data_0707bf7bb6d96da359f0ee3f883c6dfb
#
_entry.id   0707bf7bb6d96da359f0ee3f883c6dfb
#
_cell.length_a   1.000
_cell.length_b   1.000
_cell.length_c   1.000
_cell.angle_alpha   90.00
_cell.angle_beta   90.00
_cell.angle_gamma   90.00
#
_symmetry.space_group_name_H-M   'P 1'
#
loop_
_entity.id
_entity.type
_entity.pdbx_description
1 polymer ?
#
loop_
_entity_poly.entity_id
_entity_poly.type
_entity_poly.pdbx_seq_one_letter_code
_entity_poly.pdbx_strand_id
1 'polypeptide(L)'
;MSDQSDKTKKSHISDNAYAVIVSFAGTVGMTGIMAVVGDSIAYTNSFFAFIVFGLSVYVLSQICSSFRGSSKRNKVFAYIFSTLLSLALHMGASLEKSANVNFKDLKLYLFVILLAVYLAPLVSWLWKAGSDSISKLTVKKNDEKGLDFKQIWAMIFILWLPVFFALYPGAFVYDATEEYTEVISRSFSMHHPLFHVLMLGGIVHLAEYIGLGANTGIAVYTVLQMAVFSAVLAYAVFRLAQKKGLNKKHQLIAILFFGLFPIFPMYAVCSAKDTLFTACVLVVVILLIDHMEDSEEFYGKKRVLFVIASVFMMLFRNNGVYAYIAAIPVIAVIGIVAHFDKKNLSRLMILMLLSFVLYKGTNHCLKIATHATDGEYQEKLTVPIQQLARVYKYAPETFSDEELKQLYEILPEDYLITYNPRISDILKSGFDNGAYAKDKAKYNRLWLDIGMRKPYVYLNAWLVNSYGYWYPDMIINVYGGNQMYTFMYEDSSYFGFETEPPGERHSLFPLLERLYRNISLELFQQRVPVISMLFAPGFVFILFAGHLMGLMKDKKWMLVAAYSPVLLLWATVLLGPTILVRYVLILWCIIPVLVCDRAEKIKV
;
A
#
# COMPACT_ATOMS: atom_id res chain seq x y z
N MET A 1 26.43 45.41 -46.93
CA MET A 1 25.21 44.99 -46.24
C MET A 1 24.94 43.59 -46.64
N SER A 2 25.51 42.69 -45.93
CA SER A 2 25.26 41.23 -45.98
C SER A 2 26.09 40.68 -44.86
N ASP A 3 25.47 40.32 -43.79
CA ASP A 3 26.04 39.35 -42.86
C ASP A 3 25.16 39.30 -41.59
N GLN A 4 24.13 38.47 -41.61
CA GLN A 4 23.43 38.02 -40.41
C GLN A 4 22.49 36.85 -40.75
N SER A 5 23.01 35.72 -41.18
CA SER A 5 22.20 34.47 -41.32
C SER A 5 22.99 33.20 -41.04
N ASP A 6 23.95 33.29 -40.14
CA ASP A 6 24.62 32.04 -39.67
C ASP A 6 24.51 31.90 -38.14
N LYS A 7 23.27 31.76 -37.66
CA LYS A 7 23.02 31.35 -36.29
C LYS A 7 22.44 29.97 -36.24
N THR A 8 23.36 28.98 -35.99
CA THR A 8 23.10 27.72 -35.30
C THR A 8 22.07 26.82 -35.96
N LYS A 9 22.44 26.09 -36.98
CA LYS A 9 21.94 24.74 -37.25
C LYS A 9 22.39 23.84 -36.10
N LYS A 10 21.71 23.86 -34.98
CA LYS A 10 21.70 22.70 -34.06
C LYS A 10 21.13 21.53 -34.88
N SER A 11 21.92 20.53 -35.15
CA SER A 11 21.47 19.28 -35.79
C SER A 11 20.44 18.64 -34.88
N HIS A 12 19.15 18.96 -35.08
CA HIS A 12 18.07 18.29 -34.36
C HIS A 12 17.93 16.89 -34.96
N ILE A 13 18.31 15.88 -34.17
CA ILE A 13 17.97 14.47 -34.45
C ILE A 13 16.48 14.42 -34.81
N SER A 14 16.08 13.77 -35.88
CA SER A 14 14.68 13.61 -36.26
C SER A 14 13.91 12.85 -35.16
N ASP A 15 12.60 13.06 -35.04
CA ASP A 15 11.80 12.36 -34.02
C ASP A 15 11.83 10.85 -34.20
N ASN A 16 11.89 10.38 -35.45
CA ASN A 16 12.02 8.95 -35.75
C ASN A 16 13.38 8.38 -35.31
N ALA A 17 14.48 9.10 -35.60
CA ALA A 17 15.79 8.68 -35.14
C ALA A 17 15.89 8.67 -33.59
N TYR A 18 15.28 9.64 -32.96
CA TYR A 18 15.18 9.69 -31.49
C TYR A 18 14.37 8.50 -30.95
N ALA A 19 13.23 8.14 -31.57
CA ALA A 19 12.43 6.99 -31.19
C ALA A 19 13.21 5.68 -31.30
N VAL A 20 14.01 5.51 -32.37
CA VAL A 20 14.88 4.32 -32.54
C VAL A 20 15.92 4.24 -31.42
N ILE A 21 16.61 5.35 -31.12
CA ILE A 21 17.65 5.40 -30.08
C ILE A 21 17.05 5.05 -28.70
N VAL A 22 15.91 5.64 -28.38
CA VAL A 22 15.22 5.42 -27.10
C VAL A 22 14.68 3.99 -27.00
N SER A 23 14.14 3.43 -28.07
CA SER A 23 13.71 2.02 -28.13
C SER A 23 14.87 1.07 -27.96
N PHE A 24 16.02 1.36 -28.57
CA PHE A 24 17.24 0.57 -28.39
C PHE A 24 17.71 0.61 -26.92
N ALA A 25 17.74 1.81 -26.30
CA ALA A 25 18.05 1.94 -24.88
C ALA A 25 17.10 1.11 -24.02
N GLY A 26 15.79 1.14 -24.30
CA GLY A 26 14.79 0.31 -23.60
C GLY A 26 15.05 -1.18 -23.75
N THR A 27 15.33 -1.64 -24.98
CA THR A 27 15.64 -3.06 -25.25
C THR A 27 16.87 -3.50 -24.45
N VAL A 28 17.95 -2.72 -24.48
CA VAL A 28 19.16 -3.02 -23.69
C VAL A 28 18.88 -2.94 -22.19
N GLY A 29 18.12 -1.96 -21.73
CA GLY A 29 17.73 -1.85 -20.32
C GLY A 29 16.92 -3.06 -19.85
N MET A 30 15.96 -3.55 -20.65
CA MET A 30 15.18 -4.74 -20.33
C MET A 30 16.01 -6.03 -20.27
N THR A 31 17.14 -6.13 -20.98
CA THR A 31 17.99 -7.33 -20.88
C THR A 31 18.54 -7.54 -19.47
N GLY A 32 18.73 -6.48 -18.70
CA GLY A 32 19.14 -6.57 -17.30
C GLY A 32 18.12 -7.30 -16.43
N ILE A 33 16.82 -7.05 -16.64
CA ILE A 33 15.73 -7.75 -15.94
C ILE A 33 15.63 -9.19 -16.41
N MET A 34 15.64 -9.42 -17.74
CA MET A 34 15.53 -10.75 -18.34
C MET A 34 16.71 -11.65 -17.96
N ALA A 35 17.92 -11.11 -17.83
CA ALA A 35 19.08 -11.86 -17.34
C ALA A 35 18.88 -12.39 -15.92
N VAL A 36 18.24 -11.63 -15.06
CA VAL A 36 17.90 -12.04 -13.69
C VAL A 36 16.81 -13.10 -13.69
N VAL A 37 15.76 -12.91 -14.48
CA VAL A 37 14.64 -13.86 -14.57
C VAL A 37 15.09 -15.20 -15.22
N GLY A 38 16.19 -15.21 -15.97
CA GLY A 38 16.78 -16.43 -16.53
C GLY A 38 16.43 -16.68 -18.00
N ASP A 39 15.89 -15.68 -18.70
CA ASP A 39 15.40 -15.81 -20.08
C ASP A 39 16.03 -14.78 -21.06
N SER A 40 17.20 -14.25 -20.69
CA SER A 40 17.86 -13.18 -21.46
C SER A 40 18.19 -13.56 -22.90
N ILE A 41 18.59 -14.81 -23.14
CA ILE A 41 18.98 -15.28 -24.49
C ILE A 41 17.76 -15.40 -25.41
N ALA A 42 16.65 -15.96 -24.88
CA ALA A 42 15.41 -16.08 -25.63
C ALA A 42 14.85 -14.70 -26.01
N TYR A 43 14.92 -13.72 -25.09
CA TYR A 43 14.44 -12.36 -25.34
C TYR A 43 15.29 -11.61 -26.36
N THR A 44 16.62 -11.65 -26.23
CA THR A 44 17.54 -10.84 -27.10
C THR A 44 17.75 -11.40 -28.49
N ASN A 45 17.63 -12.72 -28.67
CA ASN A 45 17.89 -13.40 -29.93
C ASN A 45 16.64 -13.94 -30.60
N SER A 46 15.44 -13.63 -30.10
CA SER A 46 14.20 -14.14 -30.67
C SER A 46 13.59 -13.16 -31.68
N PHE A 47 12.85 -13.72 -32.66
CA PHE A 47 12.00 -12.93 -33.54
C PHE A 47 10.99 -12.08 -32.80
N PHE A 48 10.53 -12.55 -31.63
CA PHE A 48 9.66 -11.82 -30.73
C PHE A 48 10.31 -10.51 -30.24
N ALA A 49 11.59 -10.54 -29.86
CA ALA A 49 12.31 -9.32 -29.44
C ALA A 49 12.37 -8.28 -30.57
N PHE A 50 12.52 -8.73 -31.81
CA PHE A 50 12.49 -7.85 -32.99
C PHE A 50 11.11 -7.22 -33.20
N ILE A 51 10.02 -7.99 -33.02
CA ILE A 51 8.65 -7.47 -33.10
C ILE A 51 8.42 -6.44 -31.98
N VAL A 52 8.79 -6.76 -30.73
CA VAL A 52 8.66 -5.84 -29.58
C VAL A 52 9.45 -4.56 -29.82
N PHE A 53 10.66 -4.65 -30.35
CA PHE A 53 11.45 -3.48 -30.72
C PHE A 53 10.77 -2.63 -31.79
N GLY A 54 10.26 -3.26 -32.86
CA GLY A 54 9.54 -2.55 -33.93
C GLY A 54 8.27 -1.85 -33.43
N LEU A 55 7.47 -2.54 -32.61
CA LEU A 55 6.31 -1.95 -31.96
C LEU A 55 6.69 -0.79 -31.03
N SER A 56 7.77 -0.93 -30.28
CA SER A 56 8.32 0.12 -29.43
C SER A 56 8.71 1.35 -30.23
N VAL A 57 9.43 1.20 -31.32
CA VAL A 57 9.80 2.30 -32.25
C VAL A 57 8.53 2.97 -32.80
N TYR A 58 7.53 2.19 -33.22
CA TYR A 58 6.28 2.71 -33.73
C TYR A 58 5.55 3.55 -32.67
N VAL A 59 5.36 3.04 -31.46
CA VAL A 59 4.69 3.75 -30.38
C VAL A 59 5.46 5.02 -30.00
N LEU A 60 6.77 4.91 -29.83
CA LEU A 60 7.61 6.05 -29.46
C LEU A 60 7.66 7.11 -30.57
N SER A 61 7.61 6.75 -31.86
CA SER A 61 7.54 7.74 -32.94
C SER A 61 6.32 8.64 -32.85
N GLN A 62 5.21 8.16 -32.28
CA GLN A 62 3.98 8.93 -32.10
C GLN A 62 4.04 9.90 -30.89
N ILE A 63 4.84 9.61 -29.88
CA ILE A 63 4.85 10.35 -28.62
C ILE A 63 6.12 11.17 -28.37
N CYS A 64 7.23 10.84 -29.01
CA CYS A 64 8.52 11.48 -28.79
C CYS A 64 8.54 12.98 -29.14
N SER A 65 7.86 13.41 -30.21
CA SER A 65 7.74 14.82 -30.57
C SER A 65 7.07 15.64 -29.44
N SER A 66 5.98 15.10 -28.89
CA SER A 66 5.27 15.69 -27.76
C SER A 66 6.14 15.76 -26.52
N PHE A 67 6.92 14.71 -26.23
CA PHE A 67 7.85 14.70 -25.09
C PHE A 67 9.00 15.70 -25.28
N ARG A 68 9.62 15.74 -26.45
CA ARG A 68 10.71 16.68 -26.78
C ARG A 68 10.26 18.14 -26.72
N GLY A 69 9.04 18.44 -27.16
CA GLY A 69 8.41 19.76 -27.07
C GLY A 69 7.88 20.12 -25.68
N SER A 70 7.83 19.18 -24.75
CA SER A 70 7.28 19.42 -23.41
C SER A 70 8.20 20.30 -22.55
N SER A 71 7.64 20.91 -21.50
CA SER A 71 8.36 21.78 -20.57
C SER A 71 9.54 21.06 -19.89
N LYS A 72 10.59 21.82 -19.54
CA LYS A 72 11.74 21.29 -18.75
C LYS A 72 11.27 20.57 -17.49
N ARG A 73 10.27 21.14 -16.80
CA ARG A 73 9.70 20.54 -15.59
C ARG A 73 9.07 19.17 -15.86
N ASN A 74 8.27 19.04 -16.92
CA ASN A 74 7.67 17.75 -17.28
C ASN A 74 8.76 16.71 -17.54
N LYS A 75 9.82 17.05 -18.28
CA LYS A 75 10.94 16.13 -18.54
C LYS A 75 11.64 15.71 -17.26
N VAL A 76 11.94 16.66 -16.36
CA VAL A 76 12.61 16.35 -15.08
C VAL A 76 11.78 15.36 -14.26
N PHE A 77 10.49 15.63 -14.06
CA PHE A 77 9.63 14.73 -13.29
C PHE A 77 9.44 13.36 -13.98
N ALA A 78 9.33 13.35 -15.32
CA ALA A 78 9.25 12.09 -16.07
C ALA A 78 10.53 11.25 -15.89
N TYR A 79 11.71 11.84 -16.00
CA TYR A 79 12.97 11.12 -15.76
C TYR A 79 13.12 10.65 -14.31
N ILE A 80 12.78 11.48 -13.32
CA ILE A 80 12.84 11.08 -11.89
C ILE A 80 11.94 9.86 -11.67
N PHE A 81 10.68 9.92 -12.09
CA PHE A 81 9.74 8.82 -11.89
C PHE A 81 10.16 7.56 -12.66
N SER A 82 10.62 7.71 -13.91
CA SER A 82 11.09 6.60 -14.73
C SER A 82 12.34 5.94 -14.16
N THR A 83 13.24 6.71 -13.54
CA THR A 83 14.41 6.16 -12.84
C THR A 83 14.01 5.36 -11.61
N LEU A 84 13.08 5.88 -10.80
CA LEU A 84 12.57 5.15 -9.65
C LEU A 84 11.84 3.87 -10.06
N LEU A 85 11.03 3.93 -11.12
CA LEU A 85 10.33 2.76 -11.66
C LEU A 85 11.32 1.72 -12.23
N SER A 86 12.30 2.17 -13.01
CA SER A 86 13.34 1.28 -13.55
C SER A 86 14.15 0.62 -12.43
N LEU A 87 14.49 1.38 -11.40
CA LEU A 87 15.19 0.85 -10.21
C LEU A 87 14.33 -0.21 -9.49
N ALA A 88 13.05 0.08 -9.30
CA ALA A 88 12.10 -0.86 -8.70
C ALA A 88 11.99 -2.16 -9.52
N LEU A 89 11.93 -2.07 -10.84
CA LEU A 89 11.87 -3.25 -11.72
C LEU A 89 13.14 -4.11 -11.64
N HIS A 90 14.33 -3.52 -11.74
CA HIS A 90 15.58 -4.27 -11.72
C HIS A 90 15.88 -4.87 -10.32
N MET A 91 15.74 -4.06 -9.28
CA MET A 91 15.96 -4.54 -7.92
C MET A 91 14.90 -5.55 -7.50
N GLY A 92 13.62 -5.28 -7.83
CA GLY A 92 12.53 -6.18 -7.50
C GLY A 92 12.65 -7.54 -8.16
N ALA A 93 13.00 -7.59 -9.45
CA ALA A 93 13.28 -8.85 -10.15
C ALA A 93 14.42 -9.64 -9.48
N SER A 94 15.49 -8.95 -9.07
CA SER A 94 16.62 -9.57 -8.37
C SER A 94 16.22 -10.12 -7.00
N LEU A 95 15.41 -9.37 -6.24
CA LEU A 95 14.89 -9.80 -4.93
C LEU A 95 13.91 -10.96 -5.05
N GLU A 96 13.05 -10.94 -6.07
CA GLU A 96 12.12 -12.05 -6.35
C GLU A 96 12.86 -13.35 -6.61
N LYS A 97 13.91 -13.31 -7.44
CA LYS A 97 14.68 -14.47 -7.87
C LYS A 97 15.64 -15.02 -6.80
N SER A 98 16.39 -14.13 -6.16
CA SER A 98 17.55 -14.49 -5.35
C SER A 98 17.52 -13.93 -3.91
N ALA A 99 16.48 -13.19 -3.55
CA ALA A 99 16.40 -12.45 -2.28
C ALA A 99 17.64 -11.55 -2.03
N ASN A 100 18.30 -11.09 -3.11
CA ASN A 100 19.52 -10.30 -3.01
C ASN A 100 19.70 -9.36 -4.22
N VAL A 101 20.24 -8.16 -3.98
CA VAL A 101 20.68 -7.21 -5.00
C VAL A 101 22.17 -7.01 -4.90
N ASN A 102 22.89 -7.19 -6.00
CA ASN A 102 24.33 -6.89 -6.07
C ASN A 102 24.56 -5.41 -6.37
N PHE A 103 24.65 -4.59 -5.34
CA PHE A 103 24.91 -3.15 -5.47
C PHE A 103 26.31 -2.79 -6.00
N LYS A 104 27.22 -3.74 -6.08
CA LYS A 104 28.58 -3.52 -6.63
C LYS A 104 28.62 -3.73 -8.14
N ASP A 105 27.57 -4.29 -8.74
CA ASP A 105 27.50 -4.50 -10.17
C ASP A 105 27.12 -3.20 -10.90
N LEU A 106 28.07 -2.60 -11.60
CA LEU A 106 27.87 -1.39 -12.38
C LEU A 106 26.86 -1.57 -13.53
N LYS A 107 26.68 -2.80 -14.02
CA LYS A 107 25.70 -3.10 -15.07
C LYS A 107 24.27 -2.81 -14.60
N LEU A 108 23.96 -3.04 -13.32
CA LEU A 108 22.67 -2.70 -12.73
C LEU A 108 22.32 -1.23 -13.00
N TYR A 109 23.22 -0.32 -12.70
CA TYR A 109 22.99 1.12 -12.86
C TYR A 109 22.89 1.53 -14.32
N LEU A 110 23.71 0.92 -15.19
CA LEU A 110 23.60 1.15 -16.64
C LEU A 110 22.23 0.74 -17.17
N PHE A 111 21.75 -0.46 -16.85
CA PHE A 111 20.44 -0.93 -17.27
C PHE A 111 19.30 -0.09 -16.69
N VAL A 112 19.40 0.34 -15.45
CA VAL A 112 18.44 1.27 -14.82
C VAL A 112 18.35 2.58 -15.60
N ILE A 113 19.49 3.19 -15.96
CA ILE A 113 19.52 4.44 -16.71
C ILE A 113 18.91 4.25 -18.12
N LEU A 114 19.30 3.20 -18.82
CA LEU A 114 18.82 2.93 -20.18
C LEU A 114 17.31 2.69 -20.22
N LEU A 115 16.78 1.92 -19.28
CA LEU A 115 15.34 1.70 -19.17
C LEU A 115 14.61 2.98 -18.73
N ALA A 116 15.19 3.80 -17.85
CA ALA A 116 14.60 5.08 -17.44
C ALA A 116 14.47 6.06 -18.62
N VAL A 117 15.47 6.09 -19.52
CA VAL A 117 15.40 6.91 -20.75
C VAL A 117 14.25 6.46 -21.65
N TYR A 118 14.03 5.16 -21.76
CA TYR A 118 12.91 4.58 -22.51
C TYR A 118 11.55 4.91 -21.89
N LEU A 119 11.42 4.78 -20.58
CA LEU A 119 10.16 4.97 -19.88
C LEU A 119 9.72 6.44 -19.80
N ALA A 120 10.65 7.41 -19.82
CA ALA A 120 10.33 8.81 -19.60
C ALA A 120 9.33 9.41 -20.62
N PRO A 121 9.44 9.19 -21.94
CA PRO A 121 8.41 9.59 -22.90
C PRO A 121 7.05 8.93 -22.64
N LEU A 122 7.03 7.64 -22.28
CA LEU A 122 5.81 6.89 -21.98
C LEU A 122 5.11 7.44 -20.74
N VAL A 123 5.84 7.71 -19.66
CA VAL A 123 5.32 8.32 -18.43
C VAL A 123 4.73 9.70 -18.71
N SER A 124 5.46 10.53 -19.48
CA SER A 124 4.97 11.86 -19.87
C SER A 124 3.67 11.78 -20.68
N TRP A 125 3.60 10.82 -21.61
CA TRP A 125 2.41 10.56 -22.42
C TRP A 125 1.24 10.08 -21.55
N LEU A 126 1.47 9.14 -20.63
CA LEU A 126 0.44 8.65 -19.70
C LEU A 126 -0.14 9.78 -18.84
N TRP A 127 0.68 10.69 -18.35
CA TRP A 127 0.18 11.86 -17.60
C TRP A 127 -0.68 12.77 -18.46
N LYS A 128 -0.32 12.97 -19.73
CA LYS A 128 -1.12 13.77 -20.67
C LYS A 128 -2.41 13.06 -21.05
N ALA A 129 -2.33 11.81 -21.49
CA ALA A 129 -3.48 11.00 -21.87
C ALA A 129 -4.48 10.82 -20.72
N GLY A 130 -3.96 10.62 -19.49
CA GLY A 130 -4.78 10.57 -18.28
C GLY A 130 -5.54 11.88 -18.05
N SER A 131 -4.85 13.03 -18.15
CA SER A 131 -5.48 14.35 -18.01
C SER A 131 -6.55 14.59 -19.08
N ASP A 132 -6.25 14.27 -20.33
CA ASP A 132 -7.17 14.45 -21.47
C ASP A 132 -8.41 13.52 -21.38
N SER A 133 -8.22 12.29 -20.88
CA SER A 133 -9.32 11.35 -20.68
C SER A 133 -10.21 11.77 -19.53
N ILE A 134 -9.63 12.22 -18.43
CA ILE A 134 -10.35 12.70 -17.24
C ILE A 134 -11.17 13.95 -17.57
N SER A 135 -10.63 14.89 -18.37
CA SER A 135 -11.39 16.06 -18.80
C SER A 135 -12.66 15.71 -19.62
N LYS A 136 -12.65 14.56 -20.29
CA LYS A 136 -13.81 14.03 -21.02
C LYS A 136 -14.83 13.31 -20.10
N LEU A 137 -14.39 12.81 -18.93
CA LEU A 137 -15.25 12.18 -17.94
C LEU A 137 -16.11 13.21 -17.18
N THR A 138 -15.61 14.44 -17.05
CA THR A 138 -16.35 15.56 -16.48
C THR A 138 -17.36 16.07 -17.50
N VAL A 139 -18.55 15.52 -17.43
CA VAL A 139 -19.61 15.79 -18.39
C VAL A 139 -20.23 17.15 -18.12
N LYS A 140 -20.55 17.87 -19.24
CA LYS A 140 -21.63 18.84 -19.30
C LYS A 140 -22.79 18.37 -18.43
N LYS A 141 -23.37 19.30 -17.65
CA LYS A 141 -24.58 19.11 -16.87
C LYS A 141 -25.64 18.38 -17.72
N ASN A 142 -25.58 17.05 -17.73
CA ASN A 142 -26.64 16.25 -18.35
C ASN A 142 -27.74 16.11 -17.32
N ASP A 143 -28.98 16.27 -17.74
CA ASP A 143 -30.21 16.25 -16.92
C ASP A 143 -30.50 14.89 -16.25
N GLU A 144 -29.64 13.88 -16.42
CA GLU A 144 -29.76 12.60 -15.73
C GLU A 144 -29.34 12.71 -14.27
N LYS A 145 -30.31 12.61 -13.39
CA LYS A 145 -30.12 12.54 -11.95
C LYS A 145 -29.25 11.31 -11.61
N GLY A 146 -28.05 11.55 -11.08
CA GLY A 146 -27.17 10.49 -10.59
C GLY A 146 -27.79 9.69 -9.42
N LEU A 147 -27.16 8.59 -9.05
CA LEU A 147 -27.55 7.79 -7.88
C LEU A 147 -27.28 8.58 -6.60
N ASP A 148 -28.19 8.45 -5.64
CA ASP A 148 -28.00 9.01 -4.30
C ASP A 148 -27.10 8.12 -3.41
N PHE A 149 -26.69 8.65 -2.26
CA PHE A 149 -25.81 7.93 -1.32
C PHE A 149 -26.39 6.58 -0.89
N LYS A 150 -27.70 6.53 -0.57
CA LYS A 150 -28.33 5.29 -0.07
C LYS A 150 -28.39 4.22 -1.14
N GLN A 151 -28.67 4.62 -2.39
CA GLN A 151 -28.66 3.69 -3.53
C GLN A 151 -27.26 3.12 -3.78
N ILE A 152 -26.23 3.96 -3.79
CA ILE A 152 -24.83 3.52 -3.98
C ILE A 152 -24.44 2.57 -2.85
N TRP A 153 -24.71 2.93 -1.60
CA TRP A 153 -24.43 2.12 -0.43
C TRP A 153 -25.12 0.76 -0.48
N ALA A 154 -26.44 0.75 -0.71
CA ALA A 154 -27.20 -0.50 -0.80
C ALA A 154 -26.66 -1.40 -1.91
N MET A 155 -26.32 -0.85 -3.09
CA MET A 155 -25.80 -1.64 -4.20
C MET A 155 -24.45 -2.30 -3.85
N ILE A 156 -23.50 -1.56 -3.28
CA ILE A 156 -22.21 -2.13 -2.87
C ILE A 156 -22.42 -3.21 -1.81
N PHE A 157 -23.22 -2.93 -0.78
CA PHE A 157 -23.51 -3.86 0.31
C PHE A 157 -24.17 -5.15 -0.19
N ILE A 158 -25.18 -5.03 -1.05
CA ILE A 158 -25.90 -6.19 -1.63
C ILE A 158 -24.97 -7.03 -2.51
N LEU A 159 -24.06 -6.41 -3.27
CA LEU A 159 -23.09 -7.14 -4.08
C LEU A 159 -22.11 -7.99 -3.23
N TRP A 160 -21.91 -7.65 -1.96
CA TRP A 160 -21.08 -8.43 -1.04
C TRP A 160 -21.82 -9.54 -0.31
N LEU A 161 -23.16 -9.50 -0.24
CA LEU A 161 -23.94 -10.54 0.47
C LEU A 161 -23.68 -11.96 -0.05
N PRO A 162 -23.61 -12.23 -1.37
CA PRO A 162 -23.27 -13.57 -1.85
C PRO A 162 -21.93 -14.10 -1.30
N VAL A 163 -20.92 -13.21 -1.21
CA VAL A 163 -19.60 -13.57 -0.67
C VAL A 163 -19.69 -13.80 0.84
N PHE A 164 -20.42 -12.98 1.57
CA PHE A 164 -20.68 -13.20 2.99
C PHE A 164 -21.34 -14.56 3.25
N PHE A 165 -22.36 -14.91 2.48
CA PHE A 165 -23.03 -16.21 2.62
C PHE A 165 -22.17 -17.39 2.15
N ALA A 166 -21.26 -17.18 1.19
CA ALA A 166 -20.28 -18.18 0.79
C ALA A 166 -19.24 -18.44 1.87
N LEU A 167 -18.89 -17.40 2.66
CA LEU A 167 -17.86 -17.46 3.70
C LEU A 167 -18.44 -17.30 5.12
N TYR A 168 -19.75 -17.59 5.31
CA TYR A 168 -20.41 -17.44 6.62
C TYR A 168 -19.67 -18.25 7.71
N PRO A 169 -19.46 -17.65 8.90
CA PRO A 169 -19.94 -16.37 9.43
C PRO A 169 -19.06 -15.17 9.08
N GLY A 170 -18.07 -15.34 8.27
CA GLY A 170 -17.00 -14.44 7.87
C GLY A 170 -15.65 -15.13 7.96
N ALA A 171 -14.59 -14.52 7.43
CA ALA A 171 -13.22 -15.00 7.60
C ALA A 171 -12.66 -14.50 8.94
N PHE A 172 -12.77 -15.34 9.97
CA PHE A 172 -12.26 -15.07 11.31
C PHE A 172 -10.82 -15.55 11.40
N VAL A 173 -9.86 -14.68 11.12
CA VAL A 173 -8.48 -15.03 10.80
C VAL A 173 -7.49 -13.91 11.20
N TYR A 174 -6.22 -14.18 11.06
CA TYR A 174 -5.11 -13.32 11.48
C TYR A 174 -5.10 -13.11 13.00
N ASP A 175 -5.19 -11.86 13.44
CA ASP A 175 -5.14 -11.50 14.85
C ASP A 175 -6.48 -11.73 15.59
N ALA A 176 -7.55 -12.14 14.85
CA ALA A 176 -8.91 -12.20 15.39
C ALA A 176 -9.07 -13.20 16.54
N THR A 177 -8.44 -14.36 16.44
CA THR A 177 -8.46 -15.39 17.49
C THR A 177 -7.74 -14.92 18.76
N GLU A 178 -6.60 -14.23 18.60
CA GLU A 178 -5.85 -13.68 19.73
C GLU A 178 -6.65 -12.56 20.40
N GLU A 179 -7.22 -11.63 19.61
CA GLU A 179 -8.07 -10.54 20.12
C GLU A 179 -9.30 -11.05 20.88
N TYR A 180 -9.92 -12.16 20.41
CA TYR A 180 -10.99 -12.82 21.12
C TYR A 180 -10.49 -13.46 22.43
N THR A 181 -9.34 -14.13 22.38
CA THR A 181 -8.72 -14.77 23.56
C THR A 181 -8.35 -13.75 24.64
N GLU A 182 -7.85 -12.56 24.27
CA GLU A 182 -7.60 -11.47 25.22
C GLU A 182 -8.89 -11.08 25.99
N VAL A 183 -10.04 -11.05 25.31
CA VAL A 183 -11.32 -10.70 25.94
C VAL A 183 -11.82 -11.78 26.89
N ILE A 184 -11.81 -13.06 26.49
CA ILE A 184 -12.31 -14.15 27.35
C ILE A 184 -11.40 -14.42 28.55
N SER A 185 -10.08 -14.30 28.36
CA SER A 185 -9.10 -14.46 29.44
C SER A 185 -8.95 -13.23 30.32
N ARG A 186 -9.49 -12.07 29.88
CA ARG A 186 -9.28 -10.74 30.48
C ARG A 186 -7.81 -10.37 30.63
N SER A 187 -6.96 -10.88 29.75
CA SER A 187 -5.52 -10.62 29.71
C SER A 187 -5.20 -9.73 28.51
N PHE A 188 -5.26 -8.44 28.72
CA PHE A 188 -5.11 -7.46 27.64
C PHE A 188 -3.66 -6.97 27.50
N SER A 189 -3.25 -6.73 26.25
CA SER A 189 -1.98 -6.12 25.92
C SER A 189 -2.15 -4.94 24.94
N MET A 190 -1.15 -4.07 24.86
CA MET A 190 -1.08 -2.99 23.87
C MET A 190 -0.52 -3.48 22.52
N HIS A 191 -0.32 -4.79 22.36
CA HIS A 191 0.12 -5.41 21.12
C HIS A 191 -0.91 -5.17 20.02
N HIS A 192 -2.14 -5.59 20.26
CA HIS A 192 -3.28 -5.24 19.43
C HIS A 192 -3.95 -3.94 19.89
N PRO A 193 -4.55 -3.16 18.97
CA PRO A 193 -5.31 -1.97 19.33
C PRO A 193 -6.51 -2.30 20.22
N LEU A 194 -6.47 -1.93 21.49
CA LEU A 194 -7.49 -2.29 22.49
C LEU A 194 -8.93 -2.00 22.08
N PHE A 195 -9.14 -0.92 21.31
CA PHE A 195 -10.47 -0.59 20.82
C PHE A 195 -11.01 -1.70 19.90
N HIS A 196 -10.20 -2.22 19.00
CA HIS A 196 -10.61 -3.30 18.09
C HIS A 196 -10.75 -4.63 18.85
N VAL A 197 -9.83 -4.94 19.76
CA VAL A 197 -9.91 -6.11 20.66
C VAL A 197 -11.26 -6.15 21.38
N LEU A 198 -11.64 -5.05 22.03
CA LEU A 198 -12.91 -4.95 22.77
C LEU A 198 -14.14 -4.99 21.84
N MET A 199 -14.03 -4.42 20.63
CA MET A 199 -15.11 -4.44 19.66
C MET A 199 -15.32 -5.84 19.08
N LEU A 200 -14.30 -6.46 18.52
CA LEU A 200 -14.37 -7.79 17.88
C LEU A 200 -14.63 -8.87 18.94
N GLY A 201 -13.72 -9.02 19.88
CA GLY A 201 -13.82 -10.06 20.91
C GLY A 201 -15.03 -9.85 21.82
N GLY A 202 -15.38 -8.58 22.13
CA GLY A 202 -16.55 -8.24 22.93
C GLY A 202 -17.88 -8.61 22.25
N ILE A 203 -18.03 -8.39 20.93
CA ILE A 203 -19.23 -8.79 20.18
C ILE A 203 -19.35 -10.32 20.16
N VAL A 204 -18.26 -11.03 19.89
CA VAL A 204 -18.27 -12.52 19.83
C VAL A 204 -18.58 -13.07 21.22
N HIS A 205 -17.88 -12.62 22.26
CA HIS A 205 -18.11 -13.08 23.64
C HIS A 205 -19.52 -12.75 24.14
N LEU A 206 -20.07 -11.57 23.81
CA LEU A 206 -21.44 -11.23 24.17
C LEU A 206 -22.46 -12.18 23.52
N ALA A 207 -22.27 -12.52 22.25
CA ALA A 207 -23.16 -13.46 21.56
C ALA A 207 -23.15 -14.84 22.22
N GLU A 208 -21.98 -15.31 22.65
CA GLU A 208 -21.86 -16.58 23.39
C GLU A 208 -22.52 -16.48 24.77
N TYR A 209 -22.27 -15.39 25.51
CA TYR A 209 -22.83 -15.17 26.85
C TYR A 209 -24.36 -15.19 26.84
N ILE A 210 -25.00 -14.66 25.80
CA ILE A 210 -26.47 -14.69 25.66
C ILE A 210 -27.00 -15.94 24.94
N GLY A 211 -26.14 -16.95 24.68
CA GLY A 211 -26.52 -18.25 24.13
C GLY A 211 -26.72 -18.31 22.61
N LEU A 212 -26.30 -17.28 21.86
CA LEU A 212 -26.40 -17.26 20.39
C LEU A 212 -25.21 -17.94 19.69
N GLY A 213 -24.13 -18.23 20.41
CA GLY A 213 -22.92 -18.88 19.92
C GLY A 213 -21.95 -17.95 19.16
N ALA A 214 -20.70 -18.41 19.05
CA ALA A 214 -19.59 -17.63 18.46
C ALA A 214 -19.84 -17.24 17.00
N ASN A 215 -20.36 -18.15 16.16
CA ASN A 215 -20.66 -17.87 14.76
C ASN A 215 -21.63 -16.69 14.57
N THR A 216 -22.62 -16.57 15.45
CA THR A 216 -23.54 -15.41 15.41
C THR A 216 -22.80 -14.13 15.74
N GLY A 217 -21.92 -14.15 16.75
CA GLY A 217 -21.10 -13.00 17.11
C GLY A 217 -20.19 -12.55 15.97
N ILE A 218 -19.50 -13.50 15.34
CA ILE A 218 -18.64 -13.25 14.17
C ILE A 218 -19.46 -12.67 13.01
N ALA A 219 -20.64 -13.26 12.72
CA ALA A 219 -21.52 -12.77 11.66
C ALA A 219 -22.01 -11.34 11.93
N VAL A 220 -22.38 -11.01 13.17
CA VAL A 220 -22.78 -9.64 13.57
C VAL A 220 -21.63 -8.66 13.34
N TYR A 221 -20.42 -8.99 13.81
CA TYR A 221 -19.25 -8.17 13.58
C TYR A 221 -18.99 -7.97 12.07
N THR A 222 -19.02 -9.06 11.29
CA THR A 222 -18.79 -9.05 9.84
C THR A 222 -19.80 -8.15 9.11
N VAL A 223 -21.09 -8.26 9.43
CA VAL A 223 -22.14 -7.43 8.83
C VAL A 223 -21.98 -5.96 9.20
N LEU A 224 -21.62 -5.64 10.45
CA LEU A 224 -21.32 -4.27 10.88
C LEU A 224 -20.12 -3.70 10.11
N GLN A 225 -19.05 -4.47 9.97
CA GLN A 225 -17.88 -4.07 9.17
C GLN A 225 -18.24 -3.84 7.71
N MET A 226 -18.98 -4.76 7.08
CA MET A 226 -19.48 -4.62 5.72
C MET A 226 -20.33 -3.35 5.54
N ALA A 227 -21.23 -3.07 6.50
CA ALA A 227 -22.08 -1.89 6.44
C ALA A 227 -21.28 -0.59 6.52
N VAL A 228 -20.31 -0.51 7.42
CA VAL A 228 -19.44 0.68 7.57
C VAL A 228 -18.53 0.84 6.35
N PHE A 229 -17.88 -0.23 5.91
CA PHE A 229 -16.92 -0.15 4.80
C PHE A 229 -17.63 0.21 3.50
N SER A 230 -18.75 -0.44 3.18
CA SER A 230 -19.57 -0.10 1.98
C SER A 230 -20.09 1.34 2.04
N ALA A 231 -20.49 1.83 3.24
CA ALA A 231 -20.92 3.22 3.40
C ALA A 231 -19.81 4.23 3.10
N VAL A 232 -18.59 3.94 3.53
CA VAL A 232 -17.44 4.82 3.25
C VAL A 232 -17.07 4.80 1.75
N LEU A 233 -17.08 3.64 1.11
CA LEU A 233 -16.86 3.54 -0.34
C LEU A 233 -17.98 4.26 -1.12
N ALA A 234 -19.24 4.10 -0.69
CA ALA A 234 -20.38 4.83 -1.26
C ALA A 234 -20.24 6.35 -1.08
N TYR A 235 -19.75 6.80 0.07
CA TYR A 235 -19.46 8.21 0.32
C TYR A 235 -18.40 8.76 -0.65
N ALA A 236 -17.36 7.99 -0.94
CA ALA A 236 -16.35 8.37 -1.93
C ALA A 236 -16.98 8.54 -3.34
N VAL A 237 -17.76 7.57 -3.81
CA VAL A 237 -18.44 7.64 -5.13
C VAL A 237 -19.44 8.79 -5.19
N PHE A 238 -20.25 8.96 -4.15
CA PHE A 238 -21.25 10.02 -4.06
C PHE A 238 -20.60 11.42 -4.07
N ARG A 239 -19.54 11.60 -3.29
CA ARG A 239 -18.77 12.85 -3.27
C ARG A 239 -18.18 13.16 -4.64
N LEU A 240 -17.60 12.18 -5.33
CA LEU A 240 -17.06 12.37 -6.68
C LEU A 240 -18.15 12.78 -7.67
N ALA A 241 -19.35 12.20 -7.56
CA ALA A 241 -20.48 12.60 -8.37
C ALA A 241 -20.88 14.07 -8.12
N GLN A 242 -20.94 14.49 -6.85
CA GLN A 242 -21.32 15.86 -6.50
C GLN A 242 -20.25 16.90 -6.89
N LYS A 243 -18.96 16.61 -6.66
CA LYS A 243 -17.88 17.60 -6.82
C LYS A 243 -17.29 17.63 -8.24
N LYS A 244 -17.29 16.49 -8.91
CA LYS A 244 -16.64 16.30 -10.22
C LYS A 244 -17.63 15.94 -11.33
N GLY A 245 -18.95 15.86 -11.02
CA GLY A 245 -20.00 15.63 -12.00
C GLY A 245 -19.99 14.25 -12.65
N LEU A 246 -19.64 13.19 -11.88
CA LEU A 246 -19.75 11.84 -12.39
C LEU A 246 -21.22 11.51 -12.71
N ASN A 247 -21.48 11.14 -13.96
CA ASN A 247 -22.78 10.69 -14.38
C ASN A 247 -23.10 9.27 -13.82
N LYS A 248 -24.34 8.86 -13.94
CA LYS A 248 -24.84 7.55 -13.46
C LYS A 248 -24.00 6.37 -13.97
N LYS A 249 -23.55 6.40 -15.24
CA LYS A 249 -22.71 5.34 -15.83
C LYS A 249 -21.37 5.21 -15.08
N HIS A 250 -20.70 6.32 -14.79
CA HIS A 250 -19.42 6.30 -14.07
C HIS A 250 -19.59 5.90 -12.60
N GLN A 251 -20.71 6.31 -11.97
CA GLN A 251 -21.07 5.83 -10.64
C GLN A 251 -21.25 4.30 -10.64
N LEU A 252 -21.96 3.74 -11.64
CA LEU A 252 -22.14 2.29 -11.77
C LEU A 252 -20.81 1.56 -11.99
N ILE A 253 -19.88 2.11 -12.78
CA ILE A 253 -18.54 1.53 -12.95
C ILE A 253 -17.79 1.48 -11.60
N ALA A 254 -17.85 2.56 -10.81
CA ALA A 254 -17.23 2.59 -9.49
C ALA A 254 -17.90 1.62 -8.50
N ILE A 255 -19.23 1.50 -8.55
CA ILE A 255 -19.99 0.52 -7.74
C ILE A 255 -19.59 -0.91 -8.11
N LEU A 256 -19.51 -1.24 -9.40
CA LEU A 256 -19.08 -2.57 -9.86
C LEU A 256 -17.62 -2.85 -9.48
N PHE A 257 -16.75 -1.85 -9.56
CA PHE A 257 -15.37 -1.97 -9.09
C PHE A 257 -15.32 -2.33 -7.60
N PHE A 258 -16.01 -1.58 -6.74
CA PHE A 258 -16.04 -1.86 -5.30
C PHE A 258 -16.84 -3.11 -4.93
N GLY A 259 -17.87 -3.44 -5.70
CA GLY A 259 -18.74 -4.59 -5.43
C GLY A 259 -18.16 -5.93 -5.88
N LEU A 260 -17.44 -5.95 -7.01
CA LEU A 260 -17.05 -7.19 -7.68
C LEU A 260 -15.55 -7.46 -7.72
N PHE A 261 -14.69 -6.42 -7.62
CA PHE A 261 -13.25 -6.67 -7.59
C PHE A 261 -12.88 -7.42 -6.30
N PRO A 262 -12.32 -8.64 -6.37
CA PRO A 262 -12.31 -9.60 -5.26
C PRO A 262 -11.71 -9.08 -3.95
N ILE A 263 -10.75 -8.18 -4.00
CA ILE A 263 -10.11 -7.60 -2.81
C ILE A 263 -11.14 -6.97 -1.86
N PHE A 264 -12.14 -6.25 -2.39
CA PHE A 264 -13.11 -5.55 -1.55
C PHE A 264 -14.04 -6.47 -0.78
N PRO A 265 -14.80 -7.40 -1.44
CA PRO A 265 -15.66 -8.31 -0.69
C PRO A 265 -14.87 -9.25 0.23
N MET A 266 -13.65 -9.67 -0.14
CA MET A 266 -12.81 -10.50 0.73
C MET A 266 -12.47 -9.77 2.03
N TYR A 267 -11.96 -8.54 1.95
CA TYR A 267 -11.68 -7.76 3.16
C TYR A 267 -12.92 -7.24 3.87
N ALA A 268 -14.04 -7.07 3.17
CA ALA A 268 -15.30 -6.73 3.81
C ALA A 268 -15.79 -7.82 4.77
N VAL A 269 -15.55 -9.10 4.44
CA VAL A 269 -15.95 -10.24 5.28
C VAL A 269 -14.82 -10.79 6.16
N CYS A 270 -13.62 -10.23 6.08
CA CYS A 270 -12.45 -10.62 6.89
C CYS A 270 -12.44 -9.83 8.21
N SER A 271 -12.33 -10.52 9.34
CA SER A 271 -12.36 -9.92 10.69
C SER A 271 -11.07 -9.16 11.06
N ALA A 272 -10.33 -8.66 10.06
CA ALA A 272 -9.12 -7.88 10.30
C ALA A 272 -9.43 -6.41 10.57
N LYS A 273 -8.79 -5.84 11.58
CA LYS A 273 -8.84 -4.40 11.92
C LYS A 273 -8.53 -3.46 10.76
N ASP A 274 -7.82 -3.97 9.77
CA ASP A 274 -7.35 -3.23 8.58
C ASP A 274 -8.48 -2.67 7.71
N THR A 275 -9.63 -3.34 7.63
CA THR A 275 -10.79 -2.91 6.83
C THR A 275 -11.40 -1.62 7.39
N LEU A 276 -11.69 -1.60 8.69
CA LEU A 276 -12.24 -0.41 9.36
C LEU A 276 -11.21 0.71 9.46
N PHE A 277 -9.95 0.37 9.69
CA PHE A 277 -8.84 1.31 9.60
C PHE A 277 -8.78 2.00 8.23
N THR A 278 -8.83 1.22 7.16
CA THR A 278 -8.81 1.73 5.77
C THR A 278 -10.00 2.64 5.48
N ALA A 279 -11.19 2.27 5.96
CA ALA A 279 -12.38 3.13 5.86
C ALA A 279 -12.12 4.50 6.49
N CYS A 280 -11.56 4.54 7.70
CA CYS A 280 -11.23 5.79 8.39
C CYS A 280 -10.18 6.61 7.62
N VAL A 281 -9.11 5.97 7.12
CA VAL A 281 -8.08 6.64 6.31
C VAL A 281 -8.70 7.27 5.06
N LEU A 282 -9.58 6.56 4.36
CA LEU A 282 -10.24 7.07 3.16
C LEU A 282 -11.09 8.32 3.47
N VAL A 283 -11.85 8.31 4.56
CA VAL A 283 -12.63 9.48 5.00
C VAL A 283 -11.71 10.66 5.32
N VAL A 284 -10.63 10.43 6.07
CA VAL A 284 -9.65 11.49 6.42
C VAL A 284 -9.08 12.12 5.15
N VAL A 285 -8.63 11.32 4.19
CA VAL A 285 -8.04 11.82 2.93
C VAL A 285 -9.06 12.56 2.08
N ILE A 286 -10.28 12.04 1.95
CA ILE A 286 -11.35 12.74 1.22
C ILE A 286 -11.64 14.11 1.84
N LEU A 287 -11.73 14.19 3.16
CA LEU A 287 -11.99 15.44 3.87
C LEU A 287 -10.80 16.41 3.81
N LEU A 288 -9.55 15.90 3.78
CA LEU A 288 -8.38 16.72 3.50
C LEU A 288 -8.42 17.31 2.09
N ILE A 289 -8.76 16.50 1.08
CA ILE A 289 -8.94 16.98 -0.31
C ILE A 289 -10.03 18.06 -0.35
N ASP A 290 -11.18 17.85 0.30
CA ASP A 290 -12.26 18.84 0.37
C ASP A 290 -11.78 20.15 1.00
N HIS A 291 -11.03 20.08 2.10
CA HIS A 291 -10.48 21.27 2.75
C HIS A 291 -9.46 22.02 1.88
N MET A 292 -8.59 21.27 1.18
CA MET A 292 -7.56 21.85 0.32
C MET A 292 -8.13 22.45 -0.98
N GLU A 293 -9.25 21.90 -1.48
CA GLU A 293 -9.92 22.41 -2.67
C GLU A 293 -10.88 23.55 -2.33
N ASP A 294 -11.57 23.48 -1.21
CA ASP A 294 -12.58 24.45 -0.78
C ASP A 294 -12.70 24.49 0.76
N SER A 295 -11.89 25.35 1.36
CA SER A 295 -11.85 25.47 2.81
C SER A 295 -13.12 26.07 3.43
N GLU A 296 -13.94 26.79 2.66
CA GLU A 296 -15.19 27.39 3.14
C GLU A 296 -16.25 26.30 3.33
N GLU A 297 -16.27 25.26 2.50
CA GLU A 297 -17.17 24.12 2.67
C GLU A 297 -16.76 23.16 3.79
N PHE A 298 -15.53 23.31 4.33
CA PHE A 298 -15.06 22.45 5.40
C PHE A 298 -15.44 23.00 6.77
N TYR A 299 -16.73 22.87 7.12
CA TYR A 299 -17.28 23.33 8.41
C TYR A 299 -18.29 22.32 9.02
N GLY A 300 -18.78 22.61 10.22
CA GLY A 300 -19.83 21.86 10.90
C GLY A 300 -19.59 20.34 10.90
N LYS A 301 -20.51 19.59 10.32
CA LYS A 301 -20.47 18.11 10.30
C LYS A 301 -19.20 17.52 9.68
N LYS A 302 -18.63 18.18 8.67
CA LYS A 302 -17.37 17.70 8.04
C LYS A 302 -16.18 17.74 9.01
N ARG A 303 -16.07 18.79 9.85
CA ARG A 303 -15.01 18.87 10.86
C ARG A 303 -15.19 17.80 11.94
N VAL A 304 -16.41 17.59 12.39
CA VAL A 304 -16.72 16.53 13.37
C VAL A 304 -16.38 15.17 12.79
N LEU A 305 -16.79 14.88 11.54
CA LEU A 305 -16.48 13.63 10.85
C LEU A 305 -14.97 13.44 10.68
N PHE A 306 -14.22 14.52 10.37
CA PHE A 306 -12.76 14.47 10.27
C PHE A 306 -12.12 14.08 11.60
N VAL A 307 -12.53 14.69 12.71
CA VAL A 307 -12.01 14.36 14.04
C VAL A 307 -12.35 12.92 14.40
N ILE A 308 -13.60 12.49 14.23
CA ILE A 308 -14.03 11.11 14.51
C ILE A 308 -13.22 10.11 13.66
N ALA A 309 -13.16 10.29 12.35
CA ALA A 309 -12.41 9.39 11.46
C ALA A 309 -10.92 9.35 11.81
N SER A 310 -10.31 10.49 12.15
CA SER A 310 -8.91 10.57 12.57
C SER A 310 -8.65 9.83 13.89
N VAL A 311 -9.54 9.98 14.87
CA VAL A 311 -9.43 9.25 16.16
C VAL A 311 -9.55 7.74 15.94
N PHE A 312 -10.58 7.30 15.19
CA PHE A 312 -10.76 5.88 14.91
C PHE A 312 -9.64 5.29 14.03
N MET A 313 -9.12 6.05 13.05
CA MET A 313 -7.93 5.65 12.31
C MET A 313 -6.77 5.29 13.27
N MET A 314 -6.52 6.09 14.28
CA MET A 314 -5.46 5.84 15.26
C MET A 314 -5.81 4.74 16.25
N LEU A 315 -7.10 4.56 16.59
CA LEU A 315 -7.58 3.52 17.50
C LEU A 315 -7.62 2.12 16.87
N PHE A 316 -7.75 2.02 15.53
CA PHE A 316 -7.74 0.73 14.84
C PHE A 316 -6.35 0.21 14.52
N ARG A 317 -5.33 1.08 14.37
CA ARG A 317 -3.96 0.63 14.06
C ARG A 317 -2.88 1.57 14.57
N ASN A 318 -1.84 0.98 15.16
CA ASN A 318 -0.66 1.72 15.63
C ASN A 318 0.07 2.44 14.48
N ASN A 319 0.15 1.82 13.28
CA ASN A 319 0.74 2.46 12.09
C ASN A 319 -0.01 3.74 11.69
N GLY A 320 -1.33 3.78 11.92
CA GLY A 320 -2.14 4.97 11.71
C GLY A 320 -1.70 6.15 12.57
N VAL A 321 -1.28 5.89 13.81
CA VAL A 321 -0.76 6.93 14.73
C VAL A 321 0.51 7.57 14.16
N TYR A 322 1.48 6.74 13.73
CA TYR A 322 2.74 7.22 13.18
C TYR A 322 2.54 8.02 11.89
N ALA A 323 1.73 7.49 10.97
CA ALA A 323 1.40 8.16 9.71
C ALA A 323 0.67 9.50 9.96
N TYR A 324 -0.27 9.52 10.91
CA TYR A 324 -1.04 10.72 11.25
C TYR A 324 -0.17 11.82 11.86
N ILE A 325 0.68 11.48 12.85
CA ILE A 325 1.58 12.44 13.47
C ILE A 325 2.58 13.00 12.45
N ALA A 326 3.15 12.13 11.61
CA ALA A 326 4.08 12.57 10.56
C ALA A 326 3.39 13.43 9.48
N ALA A 327 2.09 13.24 9.23
CA ALA A 327 1.34 14.06 8.29
C ALA A 327 1.18 15.52 8.75
N ILE A 328 1.13 15.78 10.07
CA ILE A 328 0.96 17.14 10.61
C ILE A 328 2.06 18.10 10.11
N PRO A 329 3.35 17.85 10.38
CA PRO A 329 4.42 18.74 9.89
C PRO A 329 4.53 18.75 8.36
N VAL A 330 4.28 17.62 7.68
CA VAL A 330 4.32 17.56 6.20
C VAL A 330 3.26 18.48 5.60
N ILE A 331 2.01 18.41 6.07
CA ILE A 331 0.92 19.29 5.61
C ILE A 331 1.22 20.74 5.95
N ALA A 332 1.73 21.03 7.16
CA ALA A 332 2.10 22.38 7.59
C ALA A 332 3.17 23.00 6.67
N VAL A 333 4.26 22.27 6.42
CA VAL A 333 5.37 22.73 5.56
C VAL A 333 4.90 22.95 4.14
N ILE A 334 4.18 21.99 3.54
CA ILE A 334 3.66 22.14 2.17
C ILE A 334 2.67 23.31 2.11
N GLY A 335 1.79 23.46 3.10
CA GLY A 335 0.83 24.57 3.16
C GLY A 335 1.50 25.94 3.24
N ILE A 336 2.56 26.07 4.03
CA ILE A 336 3.35 27.30 4.12
C ILE A 336 4.06 27.60 2.79
N VAL A 337 4.74 26.61 2.20
CA VAL A 337 5.48 26.76 0.94
C VAL A 337 4.55 27.02 -0.25
N ALA A 338 3.37 26.42 -0.24
CA ALA A 338 2.33 26.63 -1.26
C ALA A 338 1.50 27.91 -1.05
N HIS A 339 1.80 28.70 -0.03
CA HIS A 339 1.07 29.93 0.33
C HIS A 339 -0.44 29.70 0.55
N PHE A 340 -0.79 28.55 1.15
CA PHE A 340 -2.17 28.29 1.54
C PHE A 340 -2.63 29.28 2.62
N ASP A 341 -3.93 29.60 2.66
CA ASP A 341 -4.46 30.56 3.62
C ASP A 341 -4.11 30.17 5.07
N LYS A 342 -3.40 31.08 5.75
CA LYS A 342 -2.86 30.83 7.10
C LYS A 342 -3.95 30.47 8.12
N LYS A 343 -5.12 31.11 8.03
CA LYS A 343 -6.23 30.88 8.94
C LYS A 343 -6.80 29.46 8.78
N ASN A 344 -6.97 29.02 7.53
CA ASN A 344 -7.48 27.68 7.24
C ASN A 344 -6.44 26.60 7.55
N LEU A 345 -5.16 26.84 7.27
CA LEU A 345 -4.07 25.96 7.67
C LEU A 345 -4.01 25.80 9.20
N SER A 346 -4.03 26.90 9.95
CA SER A 346 -4.01 26.86 11.43
C SER A 346 -5.21 26.10 11.98
N ARG A 347 -6.40 26.32 11.44
CA ARG A 347 -7.61 25.58 11.84
C ARG A 347 -7.46 24.07 11.61
N LEU A 348 -6.91 23.67 10.45
CA LEU A 348 -6.65 22.26 10.17
C LEU A 348 -5.64 21.68 11.17
N MET A 349 -4.54 22.38 11.44
CA MET A 349 -3.54 21.93 12.42
C MET A 349 -4.15 21.75 13.80
N ILE A 350 -5.01 22.68 14.24
CA ILE A 350 -5.72 22.58 15.52
C ILE A 350 -6.63 21.33 15.54
N LEU A 351 -7.38 21.06 14.46
CA LEU A 351 -8.23 19.87 14.37
C LEU A 351 -7.41 18.58 14.38
N MET A 352 -6.27 18.55 13.69
CA MET A 352 -5.37 17.40 13.71
C MET A 352 -4.77 17.16 15.10
N LEU A 353 -4.32 18.20 15.78
CA LEU A 353 -3.81 18.10 17.16
C LEU A 353 -4.90 17.69 18.13
N LEU A 354 -6.12 18.25 18.02
CA LEU A 354 -7.27 17.84 18.82
C LEU A 354 -7.58 16.34 18.64
N SER A 355 -7.61 15.86 17.41
CA SER A 355 -7.82 14.43 17.12
C SER A 355 -6.77 13.56 17.79
N PHE A 356 -5.51 13.98 17.78
CA PHE A 356 -4.42 13.26 18.44
C PHE A 356 -4.57 13.26 19.98
N VAL A 357 -4.95 14.38 20.56
CA VAL A 357 -5.20 14.48 22.01
C VAL A 357 -6.38 13.58 22.43
N LEU A 358 -7.48 13.60 21.66
CA LEU A 358 -8.63 12.73 21.91
C LEU A 358 -8.26 11.24 21.78
N TYR A 359 -7.49 10.88 20.75
CA TYR A 359 -6.95 9.51 20.63
C TYR A 359 -6.14 9.12 21.87
N LYS A 360 -5.18 9.96 22.28
CA LYS A 360 -4.33 9.68 23.45
C LYS A 360 -5.15 9.50 24.73
N GLY A 361 -6.12 10.38 24.94
CA GLY A 361 -7.04 10.28 26.08
C GLY A 361 -7.84 8.98 26.05
N THR A 362 -8.49 8.68 24.92
CA THR A 362 -9.27 7.44 24.76
C THR A 362 -8.42 6.20 24.97
N ASN A 363 -7.25 6.12 24.31
CA ASN A 363 -6.37 4.98 24.42
C ASN A 363 -5.82 4.78 25.84
N HIS A 364 -5.53 5.87 26.55
CA HIS A 364 -5.11 5.84 27.96
C HIS A 364 -6.24 5.36 28.88
N CYS A 365 -7.47 5.84 28.68
CA CYS A 365 -8.64 5.35 29.42
C CYS A 365 -8.88 3.85 29.18
N LEU A 366 -8.77 3.39 27.94
CA LEU A 366 -8.89 1.96 27.62
C LEU A 366 -7.80 1.13 28.32
N LYS A 367 -6.54 1.60 28.27
CA LYS A 367 -5.42 0.91 28.96
C LYS A 367 -5.67 0.76 30.47
N ILE A 368 -6.15 1.82 31.12
CA ILE A 368 -6.47 1.78 32.56
C ILE A 368 -7.65 0.84 32.81
N ALA A 369 -8.73 0.96 32.04
CA ALA A 369 -9.94 0.18 32.23
C ALA A 369 -9.74 -1.32 32.03
N THR A 370 -8.83 -1.70 31.14
CA THR A 370 -8.49 -3.11 30.83
C THR A 370 -7.29 -3.64 31.59
N HIS A 371 -6.55 -2.79 32.32
CA HIS A 371 -5.25 -3.12 32.93
C HIS A 371 -4.23 -3.68 31.92
N ALA A 372 -4.29 -3.22 30.66
CA ALA A 372 -3.46 -3.76 29.60
C ALA A 372 -1.96 -3.53 29.84
N THR A 373 -1.17 -4.57 29.57
CA THR A 373 0.30 -4.51 29.58
C THR A 373 0.84 -3.73 28.39
N ASP A 374 2.06 -3.23 28.47
CA ASP A 374 2.72 -2.57 27.34
C ASP A 374 3.04 -3.56 26.22
N GLY A 375 3.02 -3.08 24.97
CA GLY A 375 3.38 -3.88 23.83
C GLY A 375 4.89 -4.22 23.80
N GLU A 376 5.22 -5.31 23.16
CA GLU A 376 6.56 -5.88 23.09
C GLU A 376 7.52 -5.07 22.22
N TYR A 377 8.81 -5.09 22.54
CA TYR A 377 9.84 -4.37 21.78
C TYR A 377 10.08 -4.96 20.40
N GLN A 378 9.97 -6.28 20.25
CA GLN A 378 10.17 -7.00 19.00
C GLN A 378 9.32 -6.46 17.85
N GLU A 379 8.13 -5.94 18.14
CA GLU A 379 7.25 -5.36 17.11
C GLU A 379 7.84 -4.08 16.47
N LYS A 380 8.68 -3.37 17.20
CA LYS A 380 9.39 -2.17 16.72
C LYS A 380 10.77 -2.49 16.13
N LEU A 381 11.27 -3.70 16.39
CA LEU A 381 12.61 -4.13 16.02
C LEU A 381 12.63 -5.12 14.85
N THR A 382 11.52 -5.25 14.13
CA THR A 382 11.38 -6.13 12.96
C THR A 382 12.56 -6.04 12.00
N VAL A 383 12.91 -4.83 11.55
CA VAL A 383 14.02 -4.63 10.60
C VAL A 383 15.37 -4.92 11.24
N PRO A 384 15.72 -4.40 12.44
CA PRO A 384 16.96 -4.76 13.14
C PRO A 384 17.15 -6.27 13.34
N ILE A 385 16.09 -6.98 13.76
CA ILE A 385 16.13 -8.44 13.95
C ILE A 385 16.43 -9.16 12.64
N GLN A 386 15.75 -8.82 11.56
CA GLN A 386 16.00 -9.37 10.22
C GLN A 386 17.41 -9.08 9.71
N GLN A 387 17.94 -7.90 9.99
CA GLN A 387 19.28 -7.49 9.57
C GLN A 387 20.36 -8.30 10.27
N LEU A 388 20.28 -8.44 11.59
CA LEU A 388 21.21 -9.27 12.37
C LEU A 388 21.16 -10.73 11.94
N ALA A 389 19.95 -11.31 11.82
CA ALA A 389 19.76 -12.69 11.39
C ALA A 389 20.28 -12.94 9.96
N ARG A 390 20.13 -11.96 9.05
CA ARG A 390 20.69 -12.07 7.71
C ARG A 390 22.22 -12.09 7.71
N VAL A 391 22.87 -11.26 8.52
CA VAL A 391 24.34 -11.31 8.65
C VAL A 391 24.78 -12.63 9.27
N TYR A 392 24.09 -13.10 10.30
CA TYR A 392 24.35 -14.41 10.90
C TYR A 392 24.28 -15.54 9.85
N LYS A 393 23.29 -15.50 8.95
CA LYS A 393 23.10 -16.53 7.92
C LYS A 393 24.11 -16.48 6.78
N TYR A 394 24.46 -15.28 6.29
CA TYR A 394 25.23 -15.12 5.03
C TYR A 394 26.65 -14.59 5.21
N ALA A 395 27.02 -14.13 6.40
CA ALA A 395 28.34 -13.59 6.72
C ALA A 395 28.68 -13.78 8.21
N PRO A 396 28.57 -15.02 8.77
CA PRO A 396 28.72 -15.28 10.19
C PRO A 396 30.10 -14.86 10.72
N GLU A 397 31.12 -14.89 9.87
CA GLU A 397 32.50 -14.45 10.18
C GLU A 397 32.57 -12.96 10.57
N THR A 398 31.50 -12.23 10.45
CA THR A 398 31.43 -10.80 10.83
C THR A 398 31.40 -10.61 12.35
N PHE A 399 30.81 -11.60 13.05
CA PHE A 399 30.66 -11.53 14.49
C PHE A 399 31.93 -12.05 15.21
N SER A 400 32.34 -11.37 16.27
CA SER A 400 33.24 -11.95 17.27
C SER A 400 32.47 -12.91 18.19
N ASP A 401 33.22 -13.73 18.95
CA ASP A 401 32.61 -14.66 19.92
C ASP A 401 31.78 -13.93 20.99
N GLU A 402 32.24 -12.74 21.40
CA GLU A 402 31.53 -11.90 22.37
C GLU A 402 30.27 -11.32 21.79
N GLU A 403 30.29 -10.90 20.54
CA GLU A 403 29.13 -10.37 19.84
C GLU A 403 28.07 -11.46 19.56
N LEU A 404 28.52 -12.69 19.26
CA LEU A 404 27.60 -13.84 19.15
C LEU A 404 26.92 -14.15 20.49
N LYS A 405 27.65 -14.13 21.59
CA LYS A 405 27.05 -14.30 22.92
C LYS A 405 26.02 -13.20 23.20
N GLN A 406 26.33 -11.95 22.89
CA GLN A 406 25.38 -10.85 23.04
C GLN A 406 24.14 -11.02 22.16
N LEU A 407 24.29 -11.50 20.93
CA LEU A 407 23.17 -11.77 20.02
C LEU A 407 22.27 -12.87 20.58
N TYR A 408 22.88 -13.96 21.08
CA TYR A 408 22.15 -15.10 21.64
C TYR A 408 21.37 -14.76 22.93
N GLU A 409 21.78 -13.72 23.67
CA GLU A 409 21.01 -13.23 24.82
C GLU A 409 19.63 -12.70 24.44
N ILE A 410 19.48 -12.11 23.24
CA ILE A 410 18.21 -11.53 22.76
C ILE A 410 17.53 -12.36 21.68
N LEU A 411 18.27 -13.19 20.97
CA LEU A 411 17.78 -14.02 19.87
C LEU A 411 18.56 -15.33 19.82
N PRO A 412 18.05 -16.41 20.45
CA PRO A 412 18.70 -17.70 20.51
C PRO A 412 19.04 -18.28 19.12
N GLU A 413 20.10 -19.09 19.06
CA GLU A 413 20.59 -19.69 17.82
C GLU A 413 19.52 -20.50 17.10
N ASP A 414 18.70 -21.26 17.82
CA ASP A 414 17.61 -22.07 17.27
C ASP A 414 16.63 -21.24 16.43
N TYR A 415 16.44 -19.97 16.76
CA TYR A 415 15.62 -19.05 15.96
C TYR A 415 16.42 -18.41 14.82
N LEU A 416 17.71 -18.10 15.02
CA LEU A 416 18.57 -17.52 13.97
C LEU A 416 18.73 -18.45 12.77
N ILE A 417 18.85 -19.76 12.99
CA ILE A 417 18.95 -20.75 11.90
C ILE A 417 17.68 -20.83 11.05
N THR A 418 16.52 -20.44 11.61
CA THR A 418 15.22 -20.42 10.90
C THR A 418 15.01 -19.17 10.04
N TYR A 419 16.02 -18.33 9.93
CA TYR A 419 15.92 -17.07 9.19
C TYR A 419 15.26 -17.22 7.82
N ASN A 420 14.16 -16.52 7.64
CA ASN A 420 13.46 -16.36 6.37
C ASN A 420 13.56 -14.89 5.92
N PRO A 421 14.07 -14.60 4.72
CA PRO A 421 14.26 -13.23 4.27
C PRO A 421 12.96 -12.44 4.06
N ARG A 422 11.81 -13.12 3.89
CA ARG A 422 10.52 -12.48 3.56
C ARG A 422 9.57 -12.33 4.74
N ILE A 423 9.86 -12.99 5.88
CA ILE A 423 8.98 -13.04 7.05
C ILE A 423 9.82 -12.94 8.31
N SER A 424 9.53 -11.99 9.17
CA SER A 424 10.25 -11.80 10.43
C SER A 424 9.60 -12.45 11.64
N ASP A 425 8.32 -12.88 11.53
CA ASP A 425 7.53 -13.27 12.69
C ASP A 425 8.13 -14.48 13.44
N ILE A 426 8.73 -15.45 12.74
CA ILE A 426 9.42 -16.57 13.36
C ILE A 426 10.59 -16.10 14.23
N LEU A 427 11.40 -15.18 13.71
CA LEU A 427 12.52 -14.60 14.46
C LEU A 427 12.02 -13.78 15.65
N LYS A 428 10.94 -13.01 15.47
CA LYS A 428 10.34 -12.20 16.54
C LYS A 428 9.82 -13.05 17.69
N SER A 429 9.24 -14.22 17.40
CA SER A 429 8.73 -15.12 18.44
C SER A 429 9.82 -15.67 19.38
N GLY A 430 11.08 -15.70 18.92
CA GLY A 430 12.23 -16.08 19.74
C GLY A 430 12.93 -14.91 20.44
N PHE A 431 12.46 -13.67 20.25
CA PHE A 431 13.14 -12.49 20.78
C PHE A 431 12.88 -12.30 22.29
N ASP A 432 13.95 -12.22 23.08
CA ASP A 432 13.85 -11.96 24.51
C ASP A 432 13.70 -10.45 24.81
N ASN A 433 12.43 -10.03 24.98
CA ASN A 433 12.08 -8.66 25.34
C ASN A 433 12.65 -8.23 26.71
N GLY A 434 12.78 -9.17 27.65
CA GLY A 434 13.29 -8.92 28.99
C GLY A 434 14.78 -8.65 28.97
N ALA A 435 15.57 -9.46 28.26
CA ALA A 435 17.01 -9.24 28.06
C ALA A 435 17.25 -7.91 27.36
N TYR A 436 16.53 -7.64 26.26
CA TYR A 436 16.66 -6.38 25.54
C TYR A 436 16.32 -5.15 26.43
N ALA A 437 15.25 -5.24 27.24
CA ALA A 437 14.83 -4.14 28.11
C ALA A 437 15.88 -3.78 29.17
N LYS A 438 16.70 -4.75 29.62
CA LYS A 438 17.74 -4.54 30.65
C LYS A 438 18.88 -3.65 30.15
N ASP A 439 19.30 -3.80 28.88
CA ASP A 439 20.36 -2.98 28.29
C ASP A 439 20.16 -2.74 26.80
N LYS A 440 19.20 -1.89 26.47
CA LYS A 440 18.90 -1.49 25.08
C LYS A 440 20.10 -0.87 24.37
N ALA A 441 20.96 -0.16 25.09
CA ALA A 441 22.11 0.52 24.53
C ALA A 441 23.15 -0.48 23.99
N LYS A 442 23.40 -1.57 24.73
CA LYS A 442 24.28 -2.68 24.33
C LYS A 442 23.84 -3.28 22.99
N TYR A 443 22.57 -3.68 22.88
CA TYR A 443 22.08 -4.36 21.69
C TYR A 443 21.89 -3.43 20.48
N ASN A 444 21.51 -2.16 20.71
CA ASN A 444 21.49 -1.16 19.65
C ASN A 444 22.89 -0.87 19.11
N ARG A 445 23.92 -0.86 19.98
CA ARG A 445 25.32 -0.73 19.54
C ARG A 445 25.76 -1.93 18.73
N LEU A 446 25.48 -3.16 19.19
CA LEU A 446 25.76 -4.38 18.43
C LEU A 446 25.16 -4.29 17.02
N TRP A 447 23.86 -3.92 16.90
CA TRP A 447 23.18 -3.76 15.62
C TRP A 447 23.89 -2.73 14.71
N LEU A 448 24.28 -1.56 15.27
CA LEU A 448 24.98 -0.52 14.50
C LEU A 448 26.37 -0.98 14.04
N ASP A 449 27.16 -1.61 14.91
CA ASP A 449 28.53 -2.03 14.63
C ASP A 449 28.56 -3.12 13.54
N ILE A 450 27.66 -4.10 13.61
CA ILE A 450 27.49 -5.12 12.56
C ILE A 450 27.03 -4.49 11.25
N GLY A 451 26.06 -3.55 11.30
CA GLY A 451 25.56 -2.85 10.13
C GLY A 451 26.61 -2.03 9.40
N MET A 452 27.50 -1.35 10.14
CA MET A 452 28.62 -0.60 9.54
C MET A 452 29.63 -1.50 8.86
N ARG A 453 29.84 -2.73 9.36
CA ARG A 453 30.73 -3.71 8.73
C ARG A 453 30.11 -4.36 7.49
N LYS A 454 28.78 -4.55 7.45
CA LYS A 454 28.07 -5.25 6.35
C LYS A 454 26.83 -4.46 5.83
N PRO A 455 26.98 -3.21 5.38
CA PRO A 455 25.85 -2.34 5.04
C PRO A 455 24.99 -2.88 3.90
N TYR A 456 25.57 -3.55 2.90
CA TYR A 456 24.79 -4.12 1.80
C TYR A 456 23.95 -5.35 2.22
N VAL A 457 24.40 -6.10 3.23
CA VAL A 457 23.63 -7.22 3.80
C VAL A 457 22.41 -6.67 4.55
N TYR A 458 22.59 -5.60 5.32
CA TYR A 458 21.51 -4.90 6.01
C TYR A 458 20.50 -4.29 5.04
N LEU A 459 20.99 -3.63 3.99
CA LEU A 459 20.13 -3.06 2.96
C LEU A 459 19.28 -4.15 2.27
N ASN A 460 19.90 -5.28 1.91
CA ASN A 460 19.20 -6.40 1.31
C ASN A 460 18.16 -7.04 2.27
N ALA A 461 18.43 -7.11 3.58
CA ALA A 461 17.47 -7.60 4.55
C ALA A 461 16.17 -6.76 4.53
N TRP A 462 16.33 -5.44 4.57
CA TRP A 462 15.20 -4.51 4.52
C TRP A 462 14.48 -4.54 3.17
N LEU A 463 15.22 -4.54 2.06
CA LEU A 463 14.63 -4.54 0.72
C LEU A 463 13.79 -5.79 0.46
N VAL A 464 14.32 -6.97 0.83
CA VAL A 464 13.61 -8.24 0.63
C VAL A 464 12.33 -8.33 1.47
N ASN A 465 12.34 -7.74 2.65
CA ASN A 465 11.17 -7.72 3.53
C ASN A 465 10.09 -6.70 3.08
N SER A 466 10.41 -5.80 2.16
CA SER A 466 9.54 -4.70 1.73
C SER A 466 9.25 -4.62 0.23
N TYR A 467 9.95 -5.40 -0.62
CA TYR A 467 9.92 -5.18 -2.07
C TYR A 467 8.54 -5.32 -2.72
N GLY A 468 7.67 -6.14 -2.19
CA GLY A 468 6.32 -6.28 -2.73
C GLY A 468 5.43 -5.04 -2.59
N TYR A 469 5.85 -4.06 -1.77
CA TYR A 469 5.15 -2.78 -1.68
C TYR A 469 5.55 -1.76 -2.75
N TRP A 470 6.60 -2.05 -3.54
CA TRP A 470 7.11 -1.15 -4.58
C TRP A 470 7.54 -1.86 -5.88
N TYR A 471 7.63 -3.18 -5.91
CA TYR A 471 7.86 -3.97 -7.11
C TYR A 471 6.51 -4.43 -7.70
N PRO A 472 6.20 -4.09 -8.98
CA PRO A 472 4.86 -4.29 -9.54
C PRO A 472 4.50 -5.73 -9.88
N ASP A 473 5.49 -6.61 -10.05
CA ASP A 473 5.30 -7.99 -10.52
C ASP A 473 5.68 -9.03 -9.45
N MET A 474 5.53 -8.67 -8.19
CA MET A 474 5.77 -9.61 -7.10
C MET A 474 4.73 -10.72 -7.11
N ILE A 475 5.19 -11.97 -7.02
CA ILE A 475 4.33 -13.10 -6.73
C ILE A 475 4.00 -13.11 -5.24
N ILE A 476 2.76 -12.79 -4.95
CA ILE A 476 2.24 -12.76 -3.60
C ILE A 476 1.88 -14.19 -3.18
N ASN A 477 2.83 -14.91 -2.66
CA ASN A 477 2.59 -16.17 -1.99
C ASN A 477 3.47 -16.24 -0.74
N VAL A 478 3.00 -15.64 0.34
CA VAL A 478 3.71 -15.59 1.62
C VAL A 478 3.96 -17.00 2.16
N TYR A 479 3.05 -17.91 1.85
CA TYR A 479 3.08 -19.29 2.35
C TYR A 479 3.66 -20.29 1.34
N GLY A 480 3.67 -19.94 0.06
CA GLY A 480 4.12 -20.81 -1.01
C GLY A 480 5.59 -21.20 -0.90
N GLY A 481 5.84 -22.48 -0.71
CA GLY A 481 7.18 -23.02 -0.55
C GLY A 481 7.84 -22.71 0.78
N ASN A 482 7.13 -22.06 1.70
CA ASN A 482 7.64 -21.73 3.01
C ASN A 482 6.99 -22.58 4.09
N GLN A 483 7.50 -23.81 4.25
CA GLN A 483 7.00 -24.79 5.23
C GLN A 483 7.07 -24.28 6.69
N MET A 484 7.84 -23.25 6.98
CA MET A 484 7.98 -22.71 8.34
C MET A 484 6.85 -21.77 8.74
N TYR A 485 5.99 -21.39 7.81
CA TYR A 485 4.80 -20.59 8.09
C TYR A 485 3.52 -21.42 8.17
N THR A 486 3.66 -22.72 8.25
CA THR A 486 2.59 -23.67 8.55
C THR A 486 2.33 -23.71 10.05
N PHE A 487 2.05 -22.59 10.67
CA PHE A 487 1.61 -22.57 12.05
C PHE A 487 0.28 -23.31 12.20
N MET A 488 -0.71 -22.60 12.66
CA MET A 488 -2.07 -23.09 12.79
C MET A 488 -2.85 -23.06 11.48
N TYR A 489 -2.21 -22.68 10.37
CA TYR A 489 -2.87 -22.36 9.11
C TYR A 489 -2.27 -23.12 7.93
N GLU A 490 -2.46 -24.42 7.86
CA GLU A 490 -2.08 -25.17 6.65
C GLU A 490 -2.71 -24.58 5.40
N ASP A 491 -3.93 -24.06 5.54
CA ASP A 491 -4.74 -23.44 4.49
C ASP A 491 -4.77 -21.92 4.56
N SER A 492 -3.93 -21.29 5.40
CA SER A 492 -3.94 -19.84 5.58
C SER A 492 -3.60 -19.11 4.29
N SER A 493 -4.32 -18.05 4.01
CA SER A 493 -4.16 -17.28 2.80
C SER A 493 -3.65 -15.87 3.06
N TYR A 494 -2.99 -15.35 2.03
CA TYR A 494 -2.57 -13.96 1.97
C TYR A 494 -3.73 -12.95 2.06
N PHE A 495 -4.94 -13.37 1.70
CA PHE A 495 -6.13 -12.53 1.68
C PHE A 495 -7.06 -12.72 2.88
N GLY A 496 -6.72 -13.62 3.81
CA GLY A 496 -7.56 -13.90 4.98
C GLY A 496 -8.84 -14.64 4.60
N PHE A 497 -8.69 -15.86 4.15
CA PHE A 497 -9.79 -16.69 3.69
C PHE A 497 -10.37 -17.59 4.80
N GLU A 498 -9.58 -17.97 5.76
CA GLU A 498 -9.90 -18.98 6.77
C GLU A 498 -10.95 -18.48 7.77
N THR A 499 -11.53 -19.43 8.51
CA THR A 499 -12.34 -19.17 9.70
C THR A 499 -11.84 -20.05 10.83
N GLU A 500 -11.16 -19.42 11.80
CA GLU A 500 -10.50 -20.09 12.91
C GLU A 500 -11.41 -20.18 14.14
N PRO A 501 -11.11 -21.10 15.09
CA PRO A 501 -11.84 -21.15 16.35
C PRO A 501 -11.83 -19.78 17.09
N PRO A 502 -12.97 -19.42 17.72
CA PRO A 502 -14.19 -20.21 17.96
C PRO A 502 -15.17 -20.23 16.79
N GLY A 503 -14.83 -19.67 15.63
CA GLY A 503 -15.66 -19.68 14.43
C GLY A 503 -15.62 -21.02 13.71
N GLU A 504 -16.72 -21.37 13.07
CA GLU A 504 -16.85 -22.52 12.20
C GLU A 504 -17.53 -22.11 10.89
N ARG A 505 -16.89 -22.45 9.75
CA ARG A 505 -17.40 -22.07 8.43
C ARG A 505 -18.58 -22.92 8.00
N HIS A 506 -19.65 -22.25 7.56
CA HIS A 506 -20.82 -22.88 6.94
C HIS A 506 -21.13 -22.17 5.62
N SER A 507 -20.65 -22.71 4.51
CA SER A 507 -20.87 -22.11 3.19
C SER A 507 -22.29 -22.39 2.68
N LEU A 508 -23.03 -21.33 2.35
CA LEU A 508 -24.33 -21.44 1.64
C LEU A 508 -24.18 -21.44 0.12
N PHE A 509 -23.01 -21.02 -0.40
CA PHE A 509 -22.70 -20.99 -1.83
C PHE A 509 -21.35 -21.64 -2.13
N PRO A 510 -21.24 -22.99 -2.13
CA PRO A 510 -19.95 -23.70 -2.23
C PRO A 510 -19.16 -23.40 -3.51
N LEU A 511 -19.83 -23.10 -4.63
CA LEU A 511 -19.15 -22.72 -5.87
C LEU A 511 -18.46 -21.36 -5.75
N LEU A 512 -19.10 -20.41 -5.10
CA LEU A 512 -18.53 -19.09 -4.87
C LEU A 512 -17.41 -19.15 -3.84
N GLU A 513 -17.57 -19.95 -2.79
CA GLU A 513 -16.50 -20.24 -1.83
C GLU A 513 -15.27 -20.80 -2.54
N ARG A 514 -15.44 -21.80 -3.42
CA ARG A 514 -14.34 -22.38 -4.21
C ARG A 514 -13.66 -21.33 -5.09
N LEU A 515 -14.42 -20.40 -5.70
CA LEU A 515 -13.83 -19.31 -6.46
C LEU A 515 -12.92 -18.42 -5.59
N TYR A 516 -13.42 -18.02 -4.41
CA TYR A 516 -12.64 -17.20 -3.49
C TYR A 516 -11.47 -17.97 -2.86
N ARG A 517 -11.61 -19.27 -2.63
CA ARG A 517 -10.52 -20.15 -2.25
C ARG A 517 -9.41 -20.16 -3.31
N ASN A 518 -9.76 -20.30 -4.59
CA ASN A 518 -8.80 -20.29 -5.68
C ASN A 518 -8.07 -18.94 -5.79
N ILE A 519 -8.76 -17.82 -5.51
CA ILE A 519 -8.13 -16.50 -5.49
C ILE A 519 -7.19 -16.37 -4.28
N SER A 520 -7.60 -16.87 -3.11
CA SER A 520 -6.90 -16.64 -1.85
C SER A 520 -5.74 -17.62 -1.62
N LEU A 521 -5.96 -18.91 -1.80
CA LEU A 521 -4.99 -19.97 -1.51
C LEU A 521 -4.19 -20.38 -2.75
N GLU A 522 -4.89 -20.59 -3.86
CA GLU A 522 -4.28 -21.08 -5.09
C GLU A 522 -3.66 -19.94 -5.91
N LEU A 523 -4.03 -18.71 -5.62
CA LEU A 523 -3.52 -17.48 -6.23
C LEU A 523 -3.48 -17.55 -7.76
N PHE A 524 -4.53 -18.16 -8.38
CA PHE A 524 -4.56 -18.43 -9.82
C PHE A 524 -4.40 -17.17 -10.67
N GLN A 525 -4.91 -16.02 -10.19
CA GLN A 525 -4.81 -14.72 -10.86
C GLN A 525 -3.36 -14.28 -11.06
N GLN A 526 -2.42 -14.75 -10.23
CA GLN A 526 -0.99 -14.43 -10.38
C GLN A 526 -0.33 -15.13 -11.56
N ARG A 527 -0.98 -16.17 -12.09
CA ARG A 527 -0.54 -16.88 -13.29
C ARG A 527 -0.96 -16.20 -14.58
N VAL A 528 -1.83 -15.19 -14.50
CA VAL A 528 -2.35 -14.46 -15.66
C VAL A 528 -1.65 -13.11 -15.77
N PRO A 529 -0.80 -12.92 -16.80
CA PRO A 529 -0.10 -11.65 -17.01
C PRO A 529 -1.07 -10.46 -17.01
N VAL A 530 -0.64 -9.31 -16.53
CA VAL A 530 -1.40 -8.07 -16.36
C VAL A 530 -2.47 -8.16 -15.26
N ILE A 531 -3.25 -9.24 -15.17
CA ILE A 531 -4.25 -9.42 -14.09
C ILE A 531 -3.54 -9.55 -12.74
N SER A 532 -2.42 -10.27 -12.68
CA SER A 532 -1.57 -10.39 -11.49
C SER A 532 -1.22 -9.04 -10.88
N MET A 533 -0.86 -8.06 -11.73
CA MET A 533 -0.48 -6.72 -11.31
C MET A 533 -1.60 -5.98 -10.57
N LEU A 534 -2.87 -6.21 -10.94
CA LEU A 534 -4.01 -5.57 -10.28
C LEU A 534 -4.16 -5.98 -8.79
N PHE A 535 -3.60 -7.13 -8.42
CA PHE A 535 -3.57 -7.64 -7.05
C PHE A 535 -2.26 -7.31 -6.33
N ALA A 536 -1.23 -6.83 -7.04
CA ALA A 536 0.08 -6.55 -6.47
C ALA A 536 0.12 -5.16 -5.79
N PRO A 537 0.46 -5.09 -4.48
CA PRO A 537 0.59 -3.82 -3.78
C PRO A 537 1.54 -2.84 -4.46
N GLY A 538 2.68 -3.34 -4.96
CA GLY A 538 3.69 -2.53 -5.64
C GLY A 538 3.18 -1.90 -6.93
N PHE A 539 2.36 -2.58 -7.72
CA PHE A 539 1.75 -2.00 -8.92
C PHE A 539 0.80 -0.85 -8.59
N VAL A 540 -0.10 -1.08 -7.61
CA VAL A 540 -1.08 -0.05 -7.22
C VAL A 540 -0.37 1.14 -6.55
N PHE A 541 0.71 0.88 -5.80
CA PHE A 541 1.56 1.96 -5.29
C PHE A 541 2.24 2.77 -6.41
N ILE A 542 2.72 2.12 -7.48
CA ILE A 542 3.31 2.83 -8.64
C ILE A 542 2.27 3.74 -9.30
N LEU A 543 1.01 3.28 -9.43
CA LEU A 543 -0.07 4.14 -9.93
C LEU A 543 -0.29 5.35 -9.02
N PHE A 544 -0.34 5.15 -7.71
CA PHE A 544 -0.45 6.22 -6.71
C PHE A 544 0.74 7.18 -6.76
N ALA A 545 1.97 6.66 -6.76
CA ALA A 545 3.19 7.47 -6.83
C ALA A 545 3.28 8.25 -8.15
N GLY A 546 2.92 7.63 -9.27
CA GLY A 546 2.86 8.29 -10.57
C GLY A 546 1.84 9.43 -10.60
N HIS A 547 0.69 9.24 -9.94
CA HIS A 547 -0.30 10.29 -9.75
C HIS A 547 0.26 11.46 -8.92
N LEU A 548 0.88 11.19 -7.76
CA LEU A 548 1.52 12.22 -6.94
C LEU A 548 2.60 12.99 -7.69
N MET A 549 3.46 12.30 -8.43
CA MET A 549 4.49 12.95 -9.27
C MET A 549 3.86 13.85 -10.35
N GLY A 550 2.74 13.43 -10.92
CA GLY A 550 1.96 14.25 -11.82
C GLY A 550 1.39 15.51 -11.15
N LEU A 551 0.83 15.40 -9.94
CA LEU A 551 0.37 16.56 -9.15
C LEU A 551 1.53 17.52 -8.81
N MET A 552 2.67 16.98 -8.40
CA MET A 552 3.88 17.77 -8.12
C MET A 552 4.38 18.49 -9.38
N LYS A 553 4.38 17.81 -10.53
CA LYS A 553 4.68 18.40 -11.83
C LYS A 553 3.75 19.58 -12.14
N ASP A 554 2.47 19.43 -11.86
CA ASP A 554 1.43 20.44 -12.13
C ASP A 554 1.31 21.52 -11.01
N LYS A 555 2.21 21.49 -10.02
CA LYS A 555 2.24 22.41 -8.84
C LYS A 555 0.97 22.32 -7.97
N LYS A 556 0.24 21.22 -8.00
CA LYS A 556 -0.95 20.99 -7.16
C LYS A 556 -0.54 20.53 -5.75
N TRP A 557 0.32 21.33 -5.09
CA TRP A 557 0.95 20.97 -3.82
C TRP A 557 -0.03 20.68 -2.70
N MET A 558 -1.18 21.37 -2.67
CA MET A 558 -2.19 21.15 -1.64
C MET A 558 -2.84 19.77 -1.76
N LEU A 559 -3.05 19.27 -2.99
CA LEU A 559 -3.51 17.89 -3.18
C LEU A 559 -2.42 16.88 -2.78
N VAL A 560 -1.14 17.17 -3.07
CA VAL A 560 -0.03 16.33 -2.57
C VAL A 560 -0.04 16.28 -1.04
N ALA A 561 -0.28 17.41 -0.36
CA ALA A 561 -0.43 17.46 1.09
C ALA A 561 -1.62 16.61 1.58
N ALA A 562 -2.76 16.65 0.90
CA ALA A 562 -3.94 15.86 1.25
C ALA A 562 -3.71 14.34 1.12
N TYR A 563 -2.86 13.89 0.19
CA TYR A 563 -2.48 12.48 0.03
C TYR A 563 -1.33 12.05 0.94
N SER A 564 -0.68 12.97 1.65
CA SER A 564 0.47 12.63 2.50
C SER A 564 0.18 11.54 3.55
N PRO A 565 -1.03 11.43 4.17
CA PRO A 565 -1.30 10.35 5.10
C PRO A 565 -1.20 8.96 4.46
N VAL A 566 -1.63 8.80 3.20
CA VAL A 566 -1.52 7.52 2.46
C VAL A 566 -0.06 7.19 2.16
N LEU A 567 0.72 8.18 1.71
CA LEU A 567 2.14 7.98 1.43
C LEU A 567 2.92 7.63 2.71
N LEU A 568 2.62 8.31 3.82
CA LEU A 568 3.26 8.06 5.11
C LEU A 568 2.84 6.71 5.70
N LEU A 569 1.57 6.32 5.55
CA LEU A 569 1.11 4.99 5.92
C LEU A 569 1.87 3.91 5.12
N TRP A 570 1.98 4.08 3.80
CA TRP A 570 2.79 3.19 2.97
C TRP A 570 4.26 3.14 3.44
N ALA A 571 4.85 4.28 3.81
CA ALA A 571 6.21 4.31 4.33
C ALA A 571 6.36 3.51 5.64
N THR A 572 5.34 3.47 6.52
CA THR A 572 5.40 2.68 7.75
C THR A 572 5.40 1.18 7.49
N VAL A 573 4.72 0.70 6.45
CA VAL A 573 4.67 -0.75 6.16
C VAL A 573 5.97 -1.28 5.56
N LEU A 574 6.86 -0.41 5.05
CA LEU A 574 8.22 -0.80 4.67
C LEU A 574 9.07 -1.29 5.84
N LEU A 575 8.63 -1.02 7.06
CA LEU A 575 9.27 -1.46 8.31
C LEU A 575 8.50 -2.63 8.95
N GLY A 576 7.48 -3.16 8.25
CA GLY A 576 6.62 -4.22 8.74
C GLY A 576 7.27 -5.62 8.69
N PRO A 577 6.60 -6.62 9.28
CA PRO A 577 7.14 -7.98 9.43
C PRO A 577 7.14 -8.79 8.12
N THR A 578 6.23 -8.50 7.22
CA THR A 578 6.03 -9.20 5.95
C THR A 578 5.19 -8.35 4.99
N ILE A 579 4.99 -8.85 3.77
CA ILE A 579 4.23 -8.15 2.72
C ILE A 579 2.81 -8.69 2.70
N LEU A 580 1.82 -7.86 3.12
CA LEU A 580 0.40 -8.19 3.12
C LEU A 580 -0.43 -7.10 2.45
N VAL A 581 -1.43 -7.51 1.64
CA VAL A 581 -2.36 -6.59 0.95
C VAL A 581 -3.17 -5.78 1.97
N ARG A 582 -3.57 -6.39 3.09
CA ARG A 582 -4.36 -5.73 4.14
C ARG A 582 -3.70 -4.45 4.67
N TYR A 583 -2.38 -4.38 4.72
CA TYR A 583 -1.66 -3.22 5.24
C TYR A 583 -1.75 -1.98 4.34
N VAL A 584 -2.02 -2.18 3.06
CA VAL A 584 -2.09 -1.12 2.05
C VAL A 584 -3.40 -1.12 1.26
N LEU A 585 -4.46 -1.71 1.81
CA LEU A 585 -5.80 -1.79 1.19
C LEU A 585 -6.31 -0.41 0.73
N ILE A 586 -5.91 0.66 1.42
CA ILE A 586 -6.24 2.04 1.04
C ILE A 586 -5.83 2.38 -0.40
N LEU A 587 -4.76 1.77 -0.93
CA LEU A 587 -4.30 2.05 -2.29
C LEU A 587 -5.34 1.68 -3.35
N TRP A 588 -6.09 0.59 -3.14
CA TRP A 588 -7.21 0.22 -4.01
C TRP A 588 -8.45 1.09 -3.77
N CYS A 589 -8.75 1.38 -2.51
CA CYS A 589 -9.92 2.19 -2.15
C CYS A 589 -9.85 3.60 -2.73
N ILE A 590 -8.65 4.15 -2.88
CA ILE A 590 -8.46 5.54 -3.33
C ILE A 590 -8.45 5.68 -4.87
N ILE A 591 -8.38 4.58 -5.63
CA ILE A 591 -8.27 4.62 -7.11
C ILE A 591 -9.32 5.54 -7.76
N PRO A 592 -10.63 5.44 -7.47
CA PRO A 592 -11.61 6.33 -8.08
C PRO A 592 -11.38 7.81 -7.74
N VAL A 593 -10.84 8.10 -6.55
CA VAL A 593 -10.50 9.46 -6.13
C VAL A 593 -9.32 10.00 -6.95
N LEU A 594 -8.26 9.19 -7.12
CA LEU A 594 -7.08 9.54 -7.93
C LEU A 594 -7.45 9.81 -9.40
N VAL A 595 -8.40 9.03 -9.94
CA VAL A 595 -8.87 9.23 -11.32
C VAL A 595 -9.61 10.55 -11.44
N CYS A 596 -10.40 10.96 -10.45
CA CYS A 596 -11.32 12.08 -10.57
C CYS A 596 -10.78 13.43 -10.03
N ASP A 597 -9.75 13.45 -9.19
CA ASP A 597 -9.28 14.69 -8.54
C ASP A 597 -8.64 15.69 -9.51
N ARG A 598 -8.12 15.22 -10.65
CA ARG A 598 -7.60 16.09 -11.72
C ARG A 598 -8.69 16.73 -12.56
N ALA A 599 -9.91 16.22 -12.48
CA ALA A 599 -11.05 16.81 -13.17
C ALA A 599 -11.33 18.20 -12.64
N GLU A 600 -11.69 19.13 -13.53
CA GLU A 600 -12.11 20.47 -13.12
C GLU A 600 -13.37 20.40 -12.27
N LYS A 601 -13.45 21.27 -11.25
CA LYS A 601 -14.69 21.40 -10.46
C LYS A 601 -15.80 21.90 -11.37
N ILE A 602 -16.98 21.30 -11.25
CA ILE A 602 -18.18 21.91 -11.80
C ILE A 602 -18.46 23.17 -10.96
N LYS A 603 -18.39 24.33 -11.59
CA LYS A 603 -18.93 25.56 -10.99
C LYS A 603 -20.45 25.38 -10.93
N VAL A 604 -20.96 25.12 -9.72
CA VAL A 604 -22.40 25.07 -9.43
C VAL A 604 -22.96 26.49 -9.45
#